data_2a09454f58876ba1cb07f2f1d8154002
#
_entry.id   2a09454f58876ba1cb07f2f1d8154002
#
_cell.length_a   1.000
_cell.length_b   1.000
_cell.length_c   1.000
_cell.angle_alpha   90.00
_cell.angle_beta   90.00
_cell.angle_gamma   90.00
#
_symmetry.space_group_name_H-M   'P 1'
#
loop_
_entity.id
_entity.type
_entity.pdbx_description
1 polymer ?
#
loop_
_entity_poly.entity_id
_entity_poly.type
_entity_poly.pdbx_seq_one_letter_code
_entity_poly.pdbx_strand_id
1 'polypeptide(L)' 'MEQDTQNKIFSAAIDIFMAKGLHGARMQDIADKAGVNKAMLHYYFRNKKGLFERIFRQRPLAGKILVDQYGSG' A
#
# COMPACT_ATOMS: atom_id res chain seq x y z
N MET A 1 0.19 -2.25 -18.31
CA MET A 1 -1.17 -2.00 -17.93
C MET A 1 -1.48 -2.49 -16.55
N GLU A 2 -1.60 -3.80 -16.30
CA GLU A 2 -1.76 -4.27 -14.93
C GLU A 2 -0.62 -3.81 -14.05
N GLN A 3 0.59 -3.82 -14.59
CA GLN A 3 1.77 -3.40 -13.86
C GLN A 3 1.71 -1.92 -13.49
N ASP A 4 1.18 -1.09 -14.41
CA ASP A 4 1.03 0.33 -14.13
C ASP A 4 0.02 0.57 -13.02
N THR A 5 -1.08 -0.16 -13.03
CA THR A 5 -2.08 -0.06 -11.97
C THR A 5 -1.50 -0.49 -10.64
N GLN A 6 -0.78 -1.62 -10.61
CA GLN A 6 -0.13 -2.08 -9.39
C GLN A 6 0.89 -1.07 -8.88
N ASN A 7 1.67 -0.49 -9.79
CA ASN A 7 2.66 0.52 -9.38
C ASN A 7 2.00 1.76 -8.79
N LYS A 8 0.89 2.20 -9.35
CA LYS A 8 0.12 3.31 -8.80
C LYS A 8 -0.37 2.98 -7.39
N ILE A 9 -0.86 1.77 -7.21
CA ILE A 9 -1.33 1.32 -5.90
C ILE A 9 -0.19 1.26 -4.90
N PHE A 10 0.97 0.71 -5.30
CA PHE A 10 2.13 0.65 -4.41
C PHE A 10 2.57 2.04 -3.99
N SER A 11 2.70 2.95 -4.94
CA SER A 11 3.14 4.32 -4.62
C SER A 11 2.15 5.00 -3.69
N ALA A 12 0.86 4.88 -3.97
CA ALA A 12 -0.17 5.48 -3.12
C ALA A 12 -0.16 4.85 -1.73
N ALA A 13 -0.04 3.53 -1.66
CA ALA A 13 -0.03 2.83 -0.39
C ALA A 13 1.17 3.23 0.46
N ILE A 14 2.35 3.33 -0.15
CA ILE A 14 3.54 3.75 0.57
C ILE A 14 3.32 5.14 1.17
N ASP A 15 2.80 6.07 0.37
CA ASP A 15 2.53 7.43 0.86
C ASP A 15 1.54 7.44 2.02
N ILE A 16 0.46 6.67 1.90
CA ILE A 16 -0.56 6.61 2.95
C ILE A 16 -0.02 5.95 4.21
N PHE A 17 0.74 4.86 4.07
CA PHE A 17 1.35 4.20 5.21
C PHE A 17 2.36 5.11 5.91
N MET A 18 3.14 5.88 5.14
CA MET A 18 4.09 6.82 5.71
C MET A 18 3.39 7.95 6.48
N ALA A 19 2.26 8.39 5.96
CA ALA A 19 1.53 9.50 6.57
C ALA A 19 0.71 9.07 7.78
N LYS A 20 0.09 7.89 7.73
CA LYS A 20 -0.89 7.46 8.73
C LYS A 20 -0.48 6.22 9.51
N GLY A 21 0.59 5.57 9.14
CA GLY A 21 0.98 4.30 9.71
C GLY A 21 0.12 3.16 9.19
N LEU A 22 0.53 1.94 9.51
CA LEU A 22 -0.21 0.76 9.04
C LEU A 22 -1.63 0.72 9.60
N HIS A 23 -1.77 1.03 10.87
CA HIS A 23 -3.09 0.95 11.52
C HIS A 23 -4.01 2.09 11.12
N GLY A 24 -3.46 3.28 10.86
CA GLY A 24 -4.25 4.44 10.49
C GLY A 24 -4.63 4.48 9.02
N ALA A 25 -3.90 3.76 8.17
CA ALA A 25 -4.18 3.74 6.75
C ALA A 25 -5.42 2.91 6.45
N ARG A 26 -6.22 3.40 5.50
CA ARG A 26 -7.42 2.69 5.06
C ARG A 26 -7.31 2.35 3.59
N MET A 27 -7.89 1.22 3.20
CA MET A 27 -7.91 0.83 1.79
C MET A 27 -8.55 1.90 0.92
N GLN A 28 -9.61 2.56 1.43
CA GLN A 28 -10.25 3.63 0.67
C GLN A 28 -9.30 4.81 0.42
N ASP A 29 -8.49 5.17 1.41
CA ASP A 29 -7.51 6.24 1.25
C ASP A 29 -6.50 5.89 0.15
N ILE A 30 -6.07 4.64 0.13
CA ILE A 30 -5.12 4.16 -0.87
C ILE A 30 -5.74 4.18 -2.26
N ALA A 31 -6.97 3.70 -2.37
CA ALA A 31 -7.68 3.69 -3.64
C ALA A 31 -7.86 5.11 -4.19
N ASP A 32 -8.27 6.04 -3.31
CA ASP A 32 -8.47 7.43 -3.71
C ASP A 32 -7.17 8.05 -4.20
N LYS A 33 -6.09 7.83 -3.48
CA LYS A 33 -4.82 8.41 -3.87
C LYS A 33 -4.27 7.78 -5.15
N ALA A 34 -4.49 6.49 -5.33
CA ALA A 34 -4.04 5.79 -6.53
C ALA A 34 -4.89 6.10 -7.75
N GLY A 35 -6.07 6.68 -7.54
CA GLY A 35 -6.97 6.96 -8.65
C GLY A 35 -7.69 5.74 -9.18
N VAL A 36 -7.88 4.73 -8.32
CA VAL A 36 -8.60 3.51 -8.68
C VAL A 36 -9.80 3.36 -7.75
N ASN A 37 -10.78 2.58 -8.16
CA ASN A 37 -11.90 2.33 -7.28
C ASN A 37 -11.54 1.24 -6.26
N LYS A 38 -12.29 1.21 -5.17
CA LYS A 38 -12.01 0.29 -4.08
C LYS A 38 -12.14 -1.18 -4.50
N ALA A 39 -13.08 -1.46 -5.40
CA ALA A 39 -13.26 -2.81 -5.89
C ALA A 39 -12.03 -3.30 -6.65
N MET A 40 -11.43 -2.42 -7.47
CA MET A 40 -10.22 -2.76 -8.19
C MET A 40 -9.07 -3.00 -7.23
N LEU A 41 -8.95 -2.16 -6.23
CA LEU A 41 -7.91 -2.34 -5.22
C LEU A 41 -8.06 -3.71 -4.53
N HIS A 42 -9.27 -4.08 -4.15
CA HIS A 42 -9.54 -5.38 -3.53
C HIS A 42 -9.31 -6.55 -4.48
N TYR A 43 -9.45 -6.31 -5.76
CA TYR A 43 -9.15 -7.35 -6.75
C TYR A 43 -7.65 -7.70 -6.73
N TYR A 44 -6.80 -6.70 -6.63
CA TYR A 44 -5.35 -6.93 -6.60
C TYR A 44 -4.84 -7.31 -5.22
N PHE A 45 -5.37 -6.69 -4.19
CA PHE A 45 -4.89 -6.86 -2.81
C PHE A 45 -6.09 -6.95 -1.88
N ARG A 46 -6.30 -8.11 -1.31
CA ARG A 46 -7.52 -8.38 -0.56
C ARG A 46 -7.67 -7.53 0.70
N ASN A 47 -6.55 -7.21 1.34
CA ASN A 47 -6.59 -6.44 2.56
C ASN A 47 -5.31 -5.65 2.71
N LYS A 48 -5.32 -4.79 3.70
CA LYS A 48 -4.21 -3.88 3.97
C LYS A 48 -2.92 -4.63 4.30
N LYS A 49 -3.04 -5.70 5.08
CA LYS A 49 -1.88 -6.50 5.45
C LYS A 49 -1.24 -7.16 4.22
N GLY A 50 -2.05 -7.71 3.35
CA GLY A 50 -1.55 -8.31 2.12
C GLY A 50 -0.86 -7.30 1.23
N LEU A 51 -1.42 -6.10 1.14
CA LEU A 51 -0.81 -5.02 0.38
C LEU A 51 0.54 -4.64 0.99
N PHE A 52 0.61 -4.51 2.30
CA PHE A 52 1.86 -4.19 3.00
C PHE A 52 2.92 -5.24 2.72
N GLU A 53 2.56 -6.51 2.77
CA GLU A 53 3.50 -7.60 2.50
C GLU A 53 4.00 -7.57 1.06
N ARG A 54 3.12 -7.24 0.11
CA ARG A 54 3.52 -7.14 -1.29
C ARG A 54 4.47 -5.97 -1.51
N ILE A 55 4.25 -4.85 -0.84
CA ILE A 55 5.17 -3.72 -0.90
C ILE A 55 6.55 -4.16 -0.42
N PHE A 56 6.61 -4.90 0.67
CA PHE A 56 7.87 -5.37 1.21
C PHE A 56 8.62 -6.24 0.20
N ARG A 57 7.89 -7.09 -0.53
CA ARG A 57 8.51 -7.95 -1.54
C ARG A 57 8.93 -7.20 -2.79
N GLN A 58 8.06 -6.32 -3.29
CA GLN A 58 8.26 -5.66 -4.57
C GLN A 58 9.17 -4.44 -4.47
N ARG A 59 9.16 -3.79 -3.34
CA ARG A 59 9.97 -2.60 -3.08
C ARG A 59 10.63 -2.72 -1.72
N PRO A 60 11.69 -3.52 -1.62
CA PRO A 60 12.31 -3.82 -0.31
C PRO A 60 12.76 -2.59 0.45
N LEU A 61 13.30 -1.58 -0.23
CA LEU A 61 13.75 -0.37 0.46
C LEU A 61 12.58 0.38 1.08
N ALA A 62 11.49 0.55 0.34
CA ALA A 62 10.32 1.21 0.87
C ALA A 62 9.70 0.38 1.99
N GLY A 63 9.64 -0.93 1.81
CA GLY A 63 9.11 -1.82 2.84
C GLY A 63 9.93 -1.75 4.12
N LYS A 64 11.24 -1.69 3.99
CA LYS A 64 12.12 -1.58 5.15
C LYS A 64 11.88 -0.28 5.91
N ILE A 65 11.73 0.83 5.19
CA ILE A 65 11.45 2.12 5.80
C ILE A 65 10.12 2.06 6.56
N LEU A 66 9.10 1.46 5.96
CA LEU A 66 7.80 1.33 6.60
C LEU A 66 7.89 0.48 7.86
N VAL A 67 8.61 -0.63 7.81
CA VAL A 67 8.80 -1.50 8.97
C VAL A 67 9.54 -0.77 10.07
N ASP A 68 10.60 -0.05 9.73
CA ASP A 68 11.39 0.67 10.72
C ASP A 68 10.56 1.74 11.43
N GLN A 69 9.64 2.38 10.71
CA GLN A 69 8.83 3.45 11.31
C GLN A 69 7.59 2.93 12.02
N TYR A 70 6.97 1.87 11.49
CA TYR A 70 5.64 1.48 11.95
C TYR A 70 5.50 0.00 12.28
N GLY A 71 6.47 -0.81 11.92
CA GLY A 71 6.35 -2.25 12.00
C GLY A 71 6.98 -2.89 13.22
N SER A 72 7.68 -2.13 14.00
CA SER A 72 8.43 -2.67 15.15
C SER A 72 7.65 -2.57 16.45
N GLY A 73 6.44 -2.16 16.36
CA GLY A 73 5.59 -1.92 17.52
C GLY A 73 5.38 -3.07 18.42
#